data_7491065bcb04247f4e4bf044c70b592f
#
_entry.id   7491065bcb04247f4e4bf044c70b592f
#
_cell.length_a   1.000
_cell.length_b   1.000
_cell.length_c   1.000
_cell.angle_alpha   90.00
_cell.angle_beta   90.00
_cell.angle_gamma   90.00
#
_symmetry.space_group_name_H-M   'P 1'
#
loop_
_entity.id
_entity.type
_entity.pdbx_description
1 polymer ?
#
loop_
_entity_poly.entity_id
_entity_poly.type
_entity_poly.pdbx_seq_one_letter_code
_entity_poly.pdbx_strand_id
1 'polypeptide(L)'
;MKRFHVHIHVDDLAQSIAFYSRLFAAEPARVEADYAKWMLDDPRVNFAISTRGDKPGLDHLGFQVDDAAELAQLKSRAESAD
;
A
#
# COMPACT_ATOMS: atom_id res chain seq x y z
N MET A 1 6.92 -8.99 11.32
CA MET A 1 7.21 -9.21 9.88
C MET A 1 6.72 -8.02 9.08
N LYS A 2 7.58 -7.51 8.20
CA LYS A 2 7.27 -6.30 7.44
C LYS A 2 6.31 -6.57 6.29
N ARG A 3 5.53 -5.57 5.91
CA ARG A 3 4.76 -5.55 4.67
C ARG A 3 5.38 -4.54 3.73
N PHE A 4 5.48 -4.90 2.46
CA PHE A 4 5.81 -3.91 1.44
C PHE A 4 4.60 -3.03 1.22
N HIS A 5 4.79 -1.71 1.18
CA HIS A 5 3.71 -0.76 0.98
C HIS A 5 3.80 -0.17 -0.41
N VAL A 6 2.70 -0.23 -1.14
CA VAL A 6 2.57 0.35 -2.47
C VAL A 6 1.33 1.21 -2.49
N HIS A 7 1.46 2.45 -2.95
CA HIS A 7 0.33 3.34 -3.15
C HIS A 7 0.36 3.86 -4.58
N ILE A 8 -0.72 3.63 -5.31
CA ILE A 8 -0.85 4.12 -6.68
C ILE A 8 -2.09 5.00 -6.82
N HIS A 9 -2.00 5.95 -7.74
CA HIS A 9 -3.15 6.77 -8.12
C HIS A 9 -3.85 6.11 -9.30
N VAL A 10 -5.18 6.14 -9.28
CA VAL A 10 -6.03 5.57 -10.33
C VAL A 10 -7.05 6.62 -10.78
N ASP A 11 -7.61 6.43 -11.97
CA ASP A 11 -8.62 7.35 -12.51
C ASP A 11 -10.02 7.04 -12.00
N ASP A 12 -10.34 5.76 -11.83
CA ASP A 12 -11.66 5.31 -11.45
C ASP A 12 -11.54 4.37 -10.25
N LEU A 13 -11.89 4.88 -9.08
CA LEU A 13 -11.72 4.12 -7.84
C LEU A 13 -12.60 2.87 -7.82
N ALA A 14 -13.88 3.00 -8.18
CA ALA A 14 -14.81 1.87 -8.15
C ALA A 14 -14.39 0.73 -9.08
N GLN A 15 -13.96 1.08 -10.29
CA GLN A 15 -13.47 0.10 -11.26
C GLN A 15 -12.19 -0.56 -10.76
N SER A 16 -11.30 0.21 -10.19
CA SER A 16 -10.02 -0.30 -9.66
C SER A 16 -10.24 -1.20 -8.44
N ILE A 17 -11.16 -0.84 -7.55
CA ILE A 17 -11.52 -1.70 -6.41
C ILE A 17 -12.03 -3.05 -6.92
N ALA A 18 -12.91 -3.04 -7.93
CA ALA A 18 -13.43 -4.28 -8.49
C ALA A 18 -12.33 -5.15 -9.10
N PHE A 19 -11.40 -4.53 -9.82
CA PHE A 19 -10.27 -5.23 -10.44
C PHE A 19 -9.37 -5.87 -9.38
N TYR A 20 -8.92 -5.08 -8.41
CA TYR A 20 -7.96 -5.59 -7.41
C TYR A 20 -8.60 -6.56 -6.42
N SER A 21 -9.88 -6.38 -6.10
CA SER A 21 -10.59 -7.35 -5.26
C SER A 21 -10.63 -8.73 -5.90
N ARG A 22 -10.80 -8.78 -7.22
CA ARG A 22 -10.76 -10.04 -7.96
C ARG A 22 -9.34 -10.59 -8.05
N LEU A 23 -8.39 -9.74 -8.38
CA LEU A 23 -6.99 -10.14 -8.51
C LEU A 23 -6.45 -10.71 -7.22
N PHE A 24 -6.75 -10.06 -6.09
CA PHE A 24 -6.28 -10.49 -4.78
C PHE A 24 -7.18 -11.54 -4.13
N ALA A 25 -8.35 -11.79 -4.69
CA ALA A 25 -9.37 -12.66 -4.09
C ALA A 25 -9.71 -12.20 -2.67
N ALA A 26 -9.81 -10.88 -2.46
CA ALA A 26 -10.02 -10.27 -1.15
C ALA A 26 -10.68 -8.91 -1.29
N GLU A 27 -11.56 -8.59 -0.36
CA GLU A 27 -12.14 -7.26 -0.28
C GLU A 27 -11.16 -6.30 0.39
N PRO A 28 -11.24 -4.99 0.08
CA PRO A 28 -10.37 -4.02 0.76
C PRO A 28 -10.63 -4.00 2.27
N ALA A 29 -9.56 -3.81 3.03
CA ALA A 29 -9.65 -3.65 4.49
C ALA A 29 -10.21 -2.29 4.88
N ARG A 30 -10.08 -1.29 3.99
CA ARG A 30 -10.57 0.06 4.22
C ARG A 30 -10.98 0.69 2.89
N VAL A 31 -12.12 1.40 2.90
CA VAL A 31 -12.59 2.15 1.73
C VAL A 31 -13.05 3.52 2.19
N GLU A 32 -12.60 4.56 1.49
CA GLU A 32 -13.07 5.94 1.64
C GLU A 32 -13.55 6.44 0.28
N ALA A 33 -14.05 7.68 0.22
CA ALA A 33 -14.58 8.23 -1.02
C ALA A 33 -13.54 8.28 -2.15
N ASP A 34 -12.26 8.46 -1.80
CA ASP A 34 -11.16 8.63 -2.74
C ASP A 34 -10.01 7.65 -2.52
N TYR A 35 -10.24 6.56 -1.76
CA TYR A 35 -9.14 5.72 -1.28
C TYR A 35 -9.64 4.31 -0.95
N ALA A 36 -8.82 3.31 -1.22
CA ALA A 36 -9.04 1.94 -0.77
C ALA A 36 -7.71 1.28 -0.45
N LYS A 37 -7.71 0.35 0.50
CA LYS A 37 -6.51 -0.32 0.95
C LYS A 37 -6.77 -1.80 1.22
N TRP A 38 -5.85 -2.64 0.75
CA TRP A 38 -5.82 -4.07 1.07
C TRP A 38 -4.61 -4.34 1.96
N MET A 39 -4.85 -5.14 3.00
CA MET A 39 -3.79 -5.63 3.90
C MET A 39 -3.67 -7.13 3.67
N LEU A 40 -2.78 -7.52 2.77
CA LEU A 40 -2.64 -8.92 2.37
C LEU A 40 -1.56 -9.63 3.16
N ASP A 41 -1.74 -10.93 3.36
CA ASP A 41 -0.74 -11.77 4.00
C ASP A 41 0.08 -12.58 2.98
N ASP A 42 -0.49 -12.82 1.78
CA ASP A 42 0.17 -13.56 0.71
C ASP A 42 -0.20 -12.97 -0.66
N PRO A 43 0.65 -12.15 -1.27
CA PRO A 43 1.94 -11.65 -0.74
C PRO A 43 1.71 -10.70 0.43
N ARG A 44 2.71 -10.57 1.30
CA ARG A 44 2.59 -9.72 2.48
C ARG A 44 2.80 -8.26 2.07
N VAL A 45 1.70 -7.62 1.72
CA VAL A 45 1.72 -6.27 1.16
C VAL A 45 0.57 -5.43 1.71
N ASN A 46 0.87 -4.15 1.92
CA ASN A 46 -0.11 -3.11 2.17
C ASN A 46 -0.29 -2.37 0.85
N PHE A 47 -1.37 -2.66 0.14
CA PHE A 47 -1.63 -2.11 -1.19
C PHE A 47 -2.75 -1.09 -1.11
N ALA A 48 -2.46 0.14 -1.53
CA ALA A 48 -3.42 1.24 -1.49
C ALA A 48 -3.59 1.86 -2.88
N ILE A 49 -4.82 2.26 -3.17
CA ILE A 49 -5.15 3.01 -4.38
C ILE A 49 -5.95 4.26 -3.99
N SER A 50 -5.80 5.32 -4.76
CA SER A 50 -6.55 6.54 -4.51
C SER A 50 -6.73 7.35 -5.80
N THR A 51 -7.68 8.29 -5.75
CA THR A 51 -7.86 9.29 -6.79
C THR A 51 -7.34 10.66 -6.34
N ARG A 52 -6.44 10.67 -5.35
CA ARG A 52 -5.92 11.91 -4.73
C ARG A 52 -4.84 12.59 -5.56
N GLY A 53 -4.23 11.89 -6.51
CA GLY A 53 -3.17 12.43 -7.34
C GLY A 53 -3.69 13.04 -8.64
N ASP A 54 -2.82 13.80 -9.30
CA ASP A 54 -3.17 14.46 -10.56
C ASP A 54 -3.21 13.48 -11.73
N LYS A 55 -2.44 12.40 -11.66
CA LYS A 55 -2.31 11.40 -12.74
C LYS A 55 -2.31 10.00 -12.17
N PRO A 56 -2.81 9.01 -12.94
CA PRO A 56 -2.59 7.62 -12.57
C PRO A 56 -1.11 7.28 -12.52
N GLY A 57 -0.75 6.36 -11.65
CA GLY A 57 0.61 5.87 -11.52
C GLY A 57 1.06 5.78 -10.09
N LEU A 58 2.34 5.49 -9.92
CA LEU A 58 2.94 5.29 -8.61
C LEU A 58 2.95 6.59 -7.81
N ASP A 59 2.44 6.54 -6.57
CA ASP A 59 2.56 7.64 -5.63
C ASP A 59 3.82 7.47 -4.77
N HIS A 60 3.88 6.37 -4.02
CA HIS A 60 5.05 6.08 -3.20
C HIS A 60 5.16 4.60 -2.88
N LEU A 61 6.36 4.19 -2.48
CA LEU A 61 6.67 2.86 -1.97
C LEU A 61 7.24 2.99 -0.56
N GLY A 62 7.13 1.93 0.22
CA GLY A 62 7.69 1.93 1.56
C GLY A 62 7.60 0.57 2.22
N PHE A 63 7.89 0.55 3.50
CA PHE A 63 7.71 -0.63 4.34
C PHE A 63 6.79 -0.29 5.50
N GLN A 64 5.88 -1.18 5.79
CA GLN A 64 5.09 -1.14 7.01
C GLN A 64 5.72 -2.09 8.01
N VAL A 65 5.95 -1.62 9.22
CA VAL A 65 6.53 -2.41 10.30
C VAL A 65 5.50 -2.68 11.37
N ASP A 66 5.76 -3.71 12.20
CA ASP A 66 4.83 -4.11 13.24
C ASP A 66 5.05 -3.34 14.55
N ASP A 67 6.26 -2.85 14.79
CA ASP A 67 6.59 -2.16 16.04
C ASP A 67 7.71 -1.14 15.87
N ALA A 68 7.96 -0.38 16.95
CA ALA A 68 8.97 0.67 16.94
C ALA A 68 10.39 0.13 16.80
N ALA A 69 10.65 -1.08 17.27
CA ALA A 69 11.98 -1.69 17.15
C ALA A 69 12.31 -2.00 15.68
N GLU A 70 11.35 -2.53 14.93
CA GLU A 70 11.52 -2.73 13.48
C GLU A 70 11.76 -1.42 12.75
N LEU A 71 11.02 -0.38 13.12
CA LEU A 71 11.18 0.94 12.51
C LEU A 71 12.58 1.48 12.77
N ALA A 72 13.07 1.37 14.00
CA ALA A 72 14.40 1.82 14.37
C ALA A 72 15.49 1.07 13.58
N GLN A 73 15.31 -0.23 13.37
CA GLN A 73 16.24 -1.02 12.57
C GLN A 73 16.29 -0.54 11.12
N LEU A 74 15.12 -0.29 10.51
CA LEU A 74 15.06 0.21 9.13
C LEU A 74 15.72 1.57 9.00
N LYS A 75 15.46 2.48 9.95
CA LYS A 75 16.09 3.80 9.95
C LYS A 75 17.59 3.70 10.06
N SER A 76 18.08 2.85 10.96
CA SER A 76 19.51 2.62 11.14
C SER A 76 20.16 2.09 9.86
N ARG A 77 19.53 1.12 9.21
CA ARG A 77 20.04 0.57 7.95
C ARG A 77 20.04 1.61 6.83
N ALA A 78 19.00 2.43 6.75
CA ALA A 78 18.92 3.48 5.75
C ALA A 78 20.02 4.52 5.96
N GLU A 79 20.28 4.93 7.19
CA GLU A 79 21.33 5.88 7.53
C GLU A 79 22.72 5.33 7.20
N SER A 80 22.97 4.05 7.47
CA SER A 80 24.25 3.42 7.19
C SER A 80 24.49 3.12 5.72
N ALA A 81 23.43 3.06 4.92
CA ALA A 81 23.51 2.77 3.49
C ALA A 81 23.81 4.01 2.64
N ASP A 82 23.68 5.18 3.22
CA ASP A 82 23.83 6.45 2.50
C ASP A 82 25.28 6.81 2.18
#